data_f8f64996623de242545ebac18a35f17b
#
_entry.id   f8f64996623de242545ebac18a35f17b
#
_cell.length_a   1.000
_cell.length_b   1.000
_cell.length_c   1.000
_cell.angle_alpha   90.00
_cell.angle_beta   90.00
_cell.angle_gamma   90.00
#
_symmetry.space_group_name_H-M   'P 1'
#
loop_
_entity.id
_entity.type
_entity.pdbx_description
1 polymer ?
#
loop_
_entity_poly.entity_id
_entity_poly.type
_entity_poly.pdbx_seq_one_letter_code
_entity_poly.pdbx_strand_id
1 'polypeptide(L)'
;AYAKILDFGFSLIAGVRILGQKPAALAGIVAQSFFIWLWDGLIIYFILISLGLAEPFSVSLFSAMMGALATAVPLTPGALGQYDAALISLLGLFNVSAANGSLTVLLLRLVQLWTFIPVAGLITYIFGFARALNLNPAEIESQPAGALPASRPAES
;
A
#
# COMPACT_ATOMS: atom_id res chain seq x y z
N ALA A 1 10.30 15.09 -20.34
CA ALA A 1 10.60 14.36 -19.09
C ALA A 1 10.97 15.31 -17.95
N TYR A 2 11.86 16.29 -18.16
CA TYR A 2 12.33 17.22 -17.12
C TYR A 2 11.20 18.07 -16.49
N ALA A 3 10.28 18.58 -17.29
CA ALA A 3 9.16 19.38 -16.82
C ALA A 3 8.24 18.60 -15.83
N LYS A 4 7.99 17.32 -16.12
CA LYS A 4 7.19 16.47 -15.23
C LYS A 4 7.86 16.21 -13.86
N ILE A 5 9.19 16.13 -13.82
CA ILE A 5 9.95 15.95 -12.58
C ILE A 5 9.90 17.24 -11.74
N LEU A 6 10.01 18.39 -12.39
CA LEU A 6 9.92 19.69 -11.72
C LEU A 6 8.49 19.93 -11.19
N ASP A 7 7.45 19.65 -11.98
CA ASP A 7 6.05 19.76 -11.57
C ASP A 7 5.74 18.84 -10.38
N PHE A 8 6.28 17.63 -10.40
CA PHE A 8 6.17 16.70 -9.26
C PHE A 8 6.86 17.25 -8.02
N GLY A 9 8.07 17.80 -8.17
CA GLY A 9 8.81 18.45 -7.08
C GLY A 9 8.04 19.63 -6.47
N PHE A 10 7.51 20.50 -7.29
CA PHE A 10 6.70 21.65 -6.84
C PHE A 10 5.40 21.20 -6.16
N SER A 11 4.75 20.17 -6.66
CA SER A 11 3.54 19.60 -6.05
C SER A 11 3.83 18.98 -4.68
N LEU A 12 4.97 18.32 -4.52
CA LEU A 12 5.43 17.79 -3.23
C LEU A 12 5.67 18.91 -2.22
N ILE A 13 6.40 19.98 -2.62
CA ILE A 13 6.70 21.12 -1.75
C ILE A 13 5.39 21.83 -1.35
N ALA A 14 4.47 22.03 -2.30
CA ALA A 14 3.17 22.61 -2.01
C ALA A 14 2.35 21.74 -1.04
N GLY A 15 2.36 20.42 -1.22
CA GLY A 15 1.70 19.48 -0.32
C GLY A 15 2.26 19.53 1.10
N VAL A 16 3.59 19.52 1.25
CA VAL A 16 4.27 19.63 2.55
C VAL A 16 3.94 20.98 3.22
N ARG A 17 3.88 22.07 2.47
CA ARG A 17 3.54 23.40 3.01
C ARG A 17 2.10 23.45 3.51
N ILE A 18 1.16 22.85 2.81
CA ILE A 18 -0.26 22.78 3.22
C ILE A 18 -0.39 21.91 4.48
N LEU A 19 0.30 20.77 4.54
CA LEU A 19 0.30 19.91 5.72
C LEU A 19 0.93 20.61 6.93
N GLY A 20 1.98 21.39 6.73
CA GLY A 20 2.63 22.17 7.81
C GLY A 20 1.71 23.20 8.47
N GLN A 21 0.66 23.64 7.78
CA GLN A 21 -0.35 24.56 8.34
C GLN A 21 -1.39 23.85 9.23
N LYS A 22 -1.43 22.50 9.23
CA LYS A 22 -2.34 21.69 10.04
C LYS A 22 -1.56 20.66 10.87
N PRO A 23 -0.90 21.09 11.95
CA PRO A 23 -0.01 20.21 12.72
C PRO A 23 -0.73 18.99 13.30
N ALA A 24 -2.00 19.11 13.68
CA ALA A 24 -2.80 17.99 14.17
C ALA A 24 -3.04 16.92 13.08
N ALA A 25 -3.31 17.33 11.84
CA ALA A 25 -3.47 16.40 10.72
C ALA A 25 -2.13 15.70 10.39
N LEU A 26 -1.03 16.47 10.41
CA LEU A 26 0.30 15.91 10.20
C LEU A 26 0.66 14.88 11.27
N ALA A 27 0.42 15.19 12.54
CA ALA A 27 0.64 14.27 13.66
C ALA A 27 -0.19 12.99 13.49
N GLY A 28 -1.47 13.11 13.06
CA GLY A 28 -2.33 11.97 12.78
C GLY A 28 -1.79 11.07 11.67
N ILE A 29 -1.34 11.67 10.56
CA ILE A 29 -0.75 10.94 9.42
C ILE A 29 0.53 10.21 9.84
N VAL A 30 1.41 10.89 10.58
CA VAL A 30 2.65 10.30 11.08
C VAL A 30 2.37 9.15 12.05
N ALA A 31 1.43 9.34 12.98
CA ALA A 31 1.05 8.29 13.92
C ALA A 31 0.44 7.07 13.21
N GLN A 32 -0.43 7.31 12.22
CA GLN A 32 -1.01 6.24 11.41
C GLN A 32 0.05 5.49 10.61
N SER A 33 0.99 6.21 9.98
CA SER A 33 2.10 5.61 9.26
C SER A 33 2.97 4.76 10.17
N PHE A 34 3.30 5.28 11.36
CA PHE A 34 4.07 4.55 12.35
C PHE A 34 3.35 3.26 12.79
N PHE A 35 2.03 3.33 12.99
CA PHE A 35 1.22 2.17 13.35
C PHE A 35 1.23 1.10 12.27
N ILE A 36 1.12 1.50 11.00
CA ILE A 36 1.17 0.58 9.86
C ILE A 36 2.51 -0.16 9.82
N TRP A 37 3.62 0.58 9.94
CA TRP A 37 4.96 -0.03 9.94
C TRP A 37 5.21 -0.95 11.12
N LEU A 38 4.72 -0.56 12.29
CA LEU A 38 4.79 -1.39 13.48
C LEU A 38 4.03 -2.71 13.28
N TRP A 39 2.85 -2.64 12.66
CA TRP A 39 2.02 -3.80 12.37
C TRP A 39 2.69 -4.75 11.38
N ASP A 40 3.23 -4.24 10.29
CA ASP A 40 3.98 -5.05 9.32
C ASP A 40 5.20 -5.73 9.96
N GLY A 41 5.95 -4.99 10.76
CA GLY A 41 7.07 -5.55 11.53
C GLY A 41 6.63 -6.66 12.49
N LEU A 42 5.48 -6.50 13.16
CA LEU A 42 4.92 -7.51 14.06
C LEU A 42 4.52 -8.78 13.32
N ILE A 43 3.88 -8.67 12.16
CA ILE A 43 3.51 -9.83 11.36
C ILE A 43 4.76 -10.63 10.97
N ILE A 44 5.79 -9.97 10.46
CA ILE A 44 7.06 -10.64 10.11
C ILE A 44 7.69 -11.27 11.34
N TYR A 45 7.69 -10.58 12.48
CA TYR A 45 8.25 -11.09 13.73
C TYR A 45 7.57 -12.38 14.19
N PHE A 46 6.24 -12.41 14.19
CA PHE A 46 5.49 -13.61 14.58
C PHE A 46 5.69 -14.76 13.58
N ILE A 47 5.85 -14.47 12.30
CA ILE A 47 6.18 -15.46 11.30
C ILE A 47 7.58 -16.07 11.60
N LEU A 48 8.59 -15.24 11.87
CA LEU A 48 9.93 -15.71 12.20
C LEU A 48 9.93 -16.59 13.45
N ILE A 49 9.22 -16.19 14.50
CA ILE A 49 9.05 -17.01 15.71
C ILE A 49 8.36 -18.34 15.38
N SER A 50 7.32 -18.34 14.55
CA SER A 50 6.61 -19.57 14.16
C SER A 50 7.49 -20.53 13.38
N LEU A 51 8.52 -20.04 12.69
CA LEU A 51 9.55 -20.83 12.02
C LEU A 51 10.69 -21.27 12.95
N GLY A 52 10.59 -20.95 14.24
CA GLY A 52 11.63 -21.29 15.23
C GLY A 52 12.86 -20.39 15.19
N LEU A 53 12.76 -19.23 14.54
CA LEU A 53 13.85 -18.26 14.44
C LEU A 53 13.72 -17.23 15.57
N ALA A 54 14.75 -17.14 16.42
CA ALA A 54 14.77 -16.26 17.58
C ALA A 54 15.37 -14.88 17.24
N GLU A 55 14.94 -14.28 16.13
CA GLU A 55 15.41 -12.97 15.72
C GLU A 55 14.73 -11.86 16.54
N PRO A 56 15.45 -10.80 16.92
CA PRO A 56 14.85 -9.67 17.63
C PRO A 56 13.85 -8.93 16.76
N PHE A 57 12.83 -8.35 17.40
CA PHE A 57 11.79 -7.58 16.70
C PHE A 57 12.35 -6.45 15.80
N SER A 58 13.49 -5.87 16.19
CA SER A 58 14.17 -4.83 15.39
C SER A 58 14.58 -5.29 14.00
N VAL A 59 14.94 -6.57 13.82
CA VAL A 59 15.27 -7.17 12.52
C VAL A 59 14.04 -7.21 11.62
N SER A 60 12.90 -7.63 12.16
CA SER A 60 11.63 -7.69 11.44
C SER A 60 11.17 -6.30 11.02
N LEU A 61 11.21 -5.34 11.95
CA LEU A 61 10.80 -3.96 11.68
C LEU A 61 11.72 -3.30 10.64
N PHE A 62 13.04 -3.47 10.78
CA PHE A 62 14.01 -2.96 9.82
C PHE A 62 13.78 -3.56 8.43
N SER A 63 13.59 -4.87 8.35
CA SER A 63 13.37 -5.57 7.08
C SER A 63 12.07 -5.15 6.42
N ALA A 64 10.99 -4.91 7.19
CA ALA A 64 9.73 -4.39 6.67
C ALA A 64 9.92 -3.01 6.05
N MET A 65 10.55 -2.08 6.79
CA MET A 65 10.75 -0.69 6.35
C MET A 65 11.67 -0.61 5.13
N MET A 66 12.80 -1.34 5.14
CA MET A 66 13.74 -1.34 4.02
C MET A 66 13.17 -2.07 2.79
N GLY A 67 12.41 -3.14 2.99
CA GLY A 67 11.70 -3.83 1.92
C GLY A 67 10.72 -2.92 1.20
N ALA A 68 9.95 -2.14 1.95
CA ALA A 68 9.05 -1.16 1.36
C ALA A 68 9.81 -0.02 0.66
N LEU A 69 10.91 0.45 1.24
CA LEU A 69 11.74 1.46 0.59
C LEU A 69 12.30 0.97 -0.75
N ALA A 70 12.66 -0.31 -0.84
CA ALA A 70 13.08 -0.93 -2.08
C ALA A 70 11.99 -0.89 -3.18
N THR A 71 10.71 -0.83 -2.80
CA THR A 71 9.59 -0.73 -3.75
C THR A 71 9.22 0.70 -4.13
N ALA A 72 9.89 1.71 -3.57
CA ALA A 72 9.65 3.12 -3.90
C ALA A 72 9.88 3.44 -5.38
N VAL A 73 10.79 2.69 -6.04
CA VAL A 73 10.97 2.71 -7.49
C VAL A 73 10.39 1.40 -8.05
N PRO A 74 9.19 1.40 -8.63
CA PRO A 74 8.57 0.19 -9.13
C PRO A 74 9.30 -0.30 -10.38
N LEU A 75 10.07 -1.36 -10.26
CA LEU A 75 10.76 -2.03 -11.37
C LEU A 75 9.86 -3.06 -12.06
N THR A 76 8.87 -3.57 -11.31
CA THR A 76 7.88 -4.53 -11.82
C THR A 76 6.47 -3.97 -11.65
N PRO A 77 5.49 -4.36 -12.51
CA PRO A 77 4.10 -3.97 -12.34
C PRO A 77 3.58 -4.36 -10.96
N GLY A 78 3.11 -3.36 -10.18
CA GLY A 78 2.64 -3.58 -8.81
C GLY A 78 3.72 -3.96 -7.79
N ALA A 79 5.03 -3.77 -8.11
CA ALA A 79 6.18 -4.16 -7.31
C ALA A 79 6.17 -5.66 -6.90
N LEU A 80 5.47 -6.50 -7.67
CA LEU A 80 5.36 -7.93 -7.42
C LEU A 80 6.75 -8.60 -7.53
N GLY A 81 7.11 -9.34 -6.51
CA GLY A 81 8.42 -10.00 -6.40
C GLY A 81 9.56 -9.08 -5.97
N GLN A 82 9.50 -7.77 -6.21
CA GLN A 82 10.53 -6.82 -5.82
C GLN A 82 10.62 -6.70 -4.30
N TYR A 83 9.48 -6.52 -3.62
CA TYR A 83 9.41 -6.54 -2.16
C TYR A 83 9.87 -7.88 -1.60
N ASP A 84 9.43 -8.98 -2.21
CA ASP A 84 9.74 -10.34 -1.77
C ASP A 84 11.24 -10.62 -1.84
N ALA A 85 11.87 -10.29 -2.95
CA ALA A 85 13.31 -10.42 -3.13
C ALA A 85 14.10 -9.52 -2.17
N ALA A 86 13.64 -8.29 -1.95
CA ALA A 86 14.24 -7.37 -0.99
C ALA A 86 14.15 -7.92 0.43
N LEU A 87 12.98 -8.42 0.85
CA LEU A 87 12.77 -8.97 2.19
C LEU A 87 13.63 -10.21 2.43
N ILE A 88 13.70 -11.15 1.47
CA ILE A 88 14.59 -12.33 1.56
C ILE A 88 16.04 -11.91 1.72
N SER A 89 16.48 -10.94 0.90
CA SER A 89 17.86 -10.45 0.94
C SER A 89 18.18 -9.76 2.27
N LEU A 90 17.27 -8.94 2.78
CA LEU A 90 17.43 -8.23 4.05
C LEU A 90 17.48 -9.21 5.24
N LEU A 91 16.59 -10.19 5.28
CA LEU A 91 16.63 -11.25 6.31
C LEU A 91 17.93 -12.06 6.23
N GLY A 92 18.45 -12.27 5.01
CA GLY A 92 19.74 -12.92 4.80
C GLY A 92 20.92 -12.18 5.45
N LEU A 93 20.87 -10.84 5.58
CA LEU A 93 21.87 -10.04 6.29
C LEU A 93 21.93 -10.38 7.79
N PHE A 94 20.85 -10.90 8.34
CA PHE A 94 20.72 -11.30 9.73
C PHE A 94 20.82 -12.82 9.91
N ASN A 95 21.50 -13.52 8.99
CA ASN A 95 21.73 -14.97 9.00
C ASN A 95 20.46 -15.83 8.88
N VAL A 96 19.34 -15.28 8.44
CA VAL A 96 18.17 -16.08 8.08
C VAL A 96 18.43 -16.75 6.74
N SER A 97 18.36 -18.08 6.69
CA SER A 97 18.58 -18.83 5.44
C SER A 97 17.58 -18.40 4.34
N ALA A 98 18.00 -18.49 3.08
CA ALA A 98 17.13 -18.15 1.95
C ALA A 98 15.84 -18.98 1.93
N ALA A 99 15.88 -20.23 2.39
CA ALA A 99 14.71 -21.08 2.52
C ALA A 99 13.71 -20.52 3.54
N ASN A 100 14.18 -20.11 4.72
CA ASN A 100 13.35 -19.51 5.76
C ASN A 100 12.86 -18.13 5.35
N GLY A 101 13.68 -17.34 4.67
CA GLY A 101 13.28 -16.05 4.09
C GLY A 101 12.14 -16.20 3.07
N SER A 102 12.24 -17.20 2.19
CA SER A 102 11.18 -17.50 1.21
C SER A 102 9.90 -17.99 1.88
N LEU A 103 9.99 -18.83 2.92
CA LEU A 103 8.85 -19.24 3.73
C LEU A 103 8.21 -18.05 4.45
N THR A 104 9.02 -17.14 4.98
CA THR A 104 8.54 -15.91 5.63
C THR A 104 7.72 -15.07 4.65
N VAL A 105 8.20 -14.86 3.43
CA VAL A 105 7.49 -14.14 2.38
C VAL A 105 6.19 -14.83 2.00
N LEU A 106 6.22 -16.15 1.83
CA LEU A 106 5.03 -16.93 1.49
C LEU A 106 3.94 -16.80 2.56
N LEU A 107 4.33 -16.99 3.84
CA LEU A 107 3.42 -16.83 4.97
C LEU A 107 2.91 -15.40 5.11
N LEU A 108 3.76 -14.39 4.89
CA LEU A 108 3.37 -12.99 4.89
C LEU A 108 2.30 -12.71 3.83
N ARG A 109 2.48 -13.22 2.61
CA ARG A 109 1.48 -13.10 1.54
C ARG A 109 0.17 -13.78 1.90
N LEU A 110 0.25 -14.96 2.50
CA LEU A 110 -0.94 -15.68 2.94
C LEU A 110 -1.71 -14.89 4.00
N VAL A 111 -1.03 -14.37 5.02
CA VAL A 111 -1.64 -13.54 6.07
C VAL A 111 -2.25 -12.27 5.47
N GLN A 112 -1.51 -11.57 4.61
CA GLN A 112 -2.01 -10.36 3.95
C GLN A 112 -3.26 -10.64 3.10
N LEU A 113 -3.26 -11.69 2.28
CA LEU A 113 -4.41 -12.09 1.46
C LEU A 113 -5.65 -12.38 2.31
N TRP A 114 -5.49 -13.21 3.34
CA TRP A 114 -6.59 -13.58 4.24
C TRP A 114 -7.10 -12.42 5.10
N THR A 115 -6.28 -11.42 5.35
CA THR A 115 -6.71 -10.21 6.06
C THR A 115 -7.36 -9.20 5.11
N PHE A 116 -6.73 -8.93 3.95
CA PHE A 116 -7.19 -7.90 3.02
C PHE A 116 -8.51 -8.25 2.33
N ILE A 117 -8.70 -9.50 1.89
CA ILE A 117 -9.90 -9.89 1.15
C ILE A 117 -11.17 -9.74 1.98
N PRO A 118 -11.26 -10.28 3.22
CA PRO A 118 -12.45 -10.10 4.04
C PRO A 118 -12.71 -8.65 4.43
N VAL A 119 -11.65 -7.90 4.78
CA VAL A 119 -11.79 -6.49 5.19
C VAL A 119 -12.22 -5.63 4.00
N ALA A 120 -11.59 -5.78 2.84
CA ALA A 120 -11.98 -5.07 1.63
C ALA A 120 -13.40 -5.44 1.18
N GLY A 121 -13.74 -6.73 1.24
CA GLY A 121 -15.10 -7.23 0.96
C GLY A 121 -16.14 -6.62 1.89
N LEU A 122 -15.86 -6.58 3.20
CA LEU A 122 -16.75 -5.98 4.19
C LEU A 122 -16.94 -4.48 3.97
N ILE A 123 -15.85 -3.75 3.73
CA ILE A 123 -15.88 -2.32 3.44
C ILE A 123 -16.68 -2.06 2.16
N THR A 124 -16.42 -2.81 1.10
CA THR A 124 -17.16 -2.69 -0.17
C THR A 124 -18.63 -3.01 0.01
N TYR A 125 -18.96 -4.03 0.81
CA TYR A 125 -20.34 -4.37 1.13
C TYR A 125 -21.04 -3.25 1.88
N ILE A 126 -20.43 -2.70 2.95
CA ILE A 126 -21.04 -1.65 3.75
C ILE A 126 -21.20 -0.34 2.95
N PHE A 127 -20.16 0.10 2.25
CA PHE A 127 -20.18 1.38 1.54
C PHE A 127 -20.75 1.28 0.13
N GLY A 128 -20.53 0.17 -0.57
CA GLY A 128 -21.03 -0.05 -1.92
C GLY A 128 -22.53 -0.34 -1.94
N PHE A 129 -23.01 -1.17 -1.02
CA PHE A 129 -24.42 -1.53 -0.94
C PHE A 129 -25.29 -0.36 -0.45
N ALA A 130 -24.79 0.41 0.54
CA ALA A 130 -25.48 1.62 1.01
C ALA A 130 -25.63 2.66 -0.10
N ARG A 131 -24.64 2.78 -1.00
CA ARG A 131 -24.69 3.69 -2.14
C ARG A 131 -25.61 3.19 -3.25
N ALA A 132 -25.64 1.88 -3.51
CA ALA A 132 -26.54 1.27 -4.48
C ALA A 132 -28.01 1.33 -4.05
N LEU A 133 -28.29 1.25 -2.74
CA LEU A 133 -29.66 1.40 -2.20
C LEU A 133 -30.15 2.85 -2.24
N ASN A 134 -29.25 3.84 -2.24
CA ASN A 134 -29.58 5.27 -2.33
C ASN A 134 -29.60 5.81 -3.76
N LEU A 135 -29.26 5.00 -4.77
CA LEU A 135 -29.47 5.37 -6.17
C LEU A 135 -30.96 5.25 -6.46
N ASN A 136 -31.62 6.43 -6.61
CA ASN A 136 -33.02 6.51 -7.01
C ASN A 136 -33.18 5.83 -8.39
N PRO A 137 -34.04 4.81 -8.54
CA PRO A 137 -34.24 4.15 -9.84
C PRO A 137 -34.53 5.11 -11.00
N ALA A 138 -35.14 6.26 -10.73
CA ALA A 138 -35.43 7.33 -11.69
C ALA A 138 -34.15 8.01 -12.25
N GLU A 139 -33.02 8.02 -11.53
CA GLU A 139 -31.76 8.56 -12.04
C GLU A 139 -31.02 7.60 -12.97
N ILE A 140 -31.24 6.30 -12.81
CA ILE A 140 -30.67 5.27 -13.69
C ILE A 140 -31.40 5.26 -15.04
N GLU A 141 -32.70 5.48 -15.04
CA GLU A 141 -33.53 5.47 -16.24
C GLU A 141 -33.40 6.76 -17.06
N SER A 142 -32.96 7.86 -16.44
CA SER A 142 -32.73 9.14 -17.10
C SER A 142 -31.34 9.29 -17.75
N GLN A 143 -30.45 8.36 -17.55
CA GLN A 143 -29.15 8.37 -18.22
C GLN A 143 -29.31 7.73 -19.61
N PRO A 144 -29.30 8.54 -20.71
CA PRO A 144 -29.46 7.99 -22.05
C PRO A 144 -28.33 7.00 -22.34
N ALA A 145 -28.71 5.76 -22.64
CA ALA A 145 -27.80 4.71 -23.08
C ALA A 145 -27.06 5.22 -24.34
N GLY A 146 -25.85 5.76 -24.18
CA GLY A 146 -25.05 6.19 -25.31
C GLY A 146 -24.35 7.53 -25.21
N ALA A 147 -24.35 8.21 -24.06
CA ALA A 147 -23.49 9.38 -23.90
C ALA A 147 -22.01 8.98 -23.79
N LEU A 148 -21.44 8.54 -24.90
CA LEU A 148 -19.98 8.59 -25.11
C LEU A 148 -19.55 10.07 -24.93
N PRO A 149 -18.48 10.36 -24.18
CA PRO A 149 -17.98 11.73 -24.08
C PRO A 149 -17.68 12.25 -25.49
N ALA A 150 -18.40 13.29 -25.89
CA ALA A 150 -18.20 13.94 -27.18
C ALA A 150 -16.72 14.27 -27.31
N SER A 151 -16.08 13.75 -28.37
CA SER A 151 -14.72 14.08 -28.75
C SER A 151 -14.63 15.61 -28.86
N ARG A 152 -13.77 16.24 -28.04
CA ARG A 152 -13.45 17.67 -28.19
C ARG A 152 -13.04 17.92 -29.63
N PRO A 153 -13.63 18.94 -30.32
CA PRO A 153 -13.14 19.34 -31.61
C PRO A 153 -11.70 19.82 -31.46
N ALA A 154 -10.83 19.34 -32.35
CA ALA A 154 -9.47 19.81 -32.48
C ALA A 154 -9.54 21.31 -32.86
N GLU A 155 -9.14 22.19 -31.96
CA GLU A 155 -8.90 23.59 -32.29
C GLU A 155 -7.63 23.67 -33.17
N SER A 156 -7.86 24.13 -34.37
CA SER A 156 -6.87 24.50 -35.39
C SER A 156 -6.13 25.77 -35.03
#